data_c9f50248dfeb8872709d750b1cebb9f5
#
_entry.id   c9f50248dfeb8872709d750b1cebb9f5
#
_cell.length_a   1.000
_cell.length_b   1.000
_cell.length_c   1.000
_cell.angle_alpha   90.00
_cell.angle_beta   90.00
_cell.angle_gamma   90.00
#
_symmetry.space_group_name_H-M   'P 1'
#
loop_
_entity.id
_entity.type
_entity.pdbx_description
1 polymer ?
#
loop_
_entity_poly.entity_id
_entity_poly.type
_entity_poly.pdbx_seq_one_letter_code
_entity_poly.pdbx_strand_id
1 'polypeptide(L)'
;PLGRYTIREVKAPANYGVNDQELTAYLEHEGQIVRFEVTNKALATGVSITKTGPAEIMAGQPVRYTFSNIANSSNVRLDSFYWRDTIPAEVRLDKVVTGTYNFPGTYKITYRVNGGEPQTLADNLSTSKNYTLAASNVALGLASNERVTEIMFVFGQAPGGFAQVEKPMLYCTAVKNIA
;
A
#
# COMPACT_ATOMS: atom_id res chain seq x y z
N PRO A 1 20.91 23.56 -32.55
CA PRO A 1 20.31 22.85 -33.67
C PRO A 1 18.81 23.08 -33.72
N LEU A 2 18.23 23.15 -34.90
CA LEU A 2 16.78 23.22 -35.08
C LEU A 2 16.18 21.83 -34.87
N GLY A 3 14.92 21.75 -34.43
CA GLY A 3 14.24 20.49 -34.24
C GLY A 3 13.27 20.46 -33.06
N ARG A 4 12.80 19.26 -32.76
CA ARG A 4 11.92 18.98 -31.63
C ARG A 4 12.74 18.66 -30.39
N TYR A 5 12.38 19.26 -29.27
CA TYR A 5 13.00 19.05 -27.97
C TYR A 5 11.96 18.64 -26.94
N THR A 6 12.32 17.67 -26.12
CA THR A 6 11.53 17.26 -24.97
C THR A 6 12.25 17.69 -23.72
N ILE A 7 11.54 18.33 -22.80
CA ILE A 7 12.07 18.88 -21.56
C ILE A 7 11.35 18.22 -20.40
N ARG A 8 12.11 17.69 -19.46
CA ARG A 8 11.60 17.06 -18.24
C ARG A 8 12.42 17.53 -17.06
N GLU A 9 11.75 17.77 -15.94
CA GLU A 9 12.46 17.98 -14.68
C GLU A 9 12.99 16.64 -14.16
N VAL A 10 14.26 16.58 -13.85
CA VAL A 10 14.91 15.37 -13.30
C VAL A 10 15.14 15.46 -11.80
N LYS A 11 15.07 16.66 -11.24
CA LYS A 11 15.27 16.92 -9.82
C LYS A 11 14.55 18.21 -9.42
N ALA A 12 13.72 18.12 -8.44
CA ALA A 12 13.07 19.29 -7.84
C ALA A 12 13.99 20.01 -6.82
N PRO A 13 13.73 21.28 -6.54
CA PRO A 13 14.33 21.95 -5.39
C PRO A 13 14.02 21.25 -4.07
N ALA A 14 14.80 21.51 -3.03
CA ALA A 14 14.54 20.96 -1.71
C ALA A 14 13.12 21.33 -1.21
N ASN A 15 12.42 20.37 -0.63
CA ASN A 15 11.04 20.49 -0.14
C ASN A 15 9.96 20.66 -1.24
N TYR A 16 10.31 20.38 -2.49
CA TYR A 16 9.34 20.37 -3.60
C TYR A 16 9.33 19.01 -4.28
N GLY A 17 8.16 18.62 -4.79
CA GLY A 17 8.01 17.44 -5.63
C GLY A 17 8.48 17.71 -7.06
N VAL A 18 9.04 16.69 -7.70
CA VAL A 18 9.38 16.76 -9.12
C VAL A 18 8.10 16.99 -9.93
N ASN A 19 8.14 17.96 -10.84
CA ASN A 19 7.09 18.13 -11.82
C ASN A 19 7.31 17.11 -12.93
N ASP A 20 6.41 16.14 -13.07
CA ASP A 20 6.48 15.06 -14.06
C ASP A 20 5.93 15.43 -15.44
N GLN A 21 5.54 16.68 -15.61
CA GLN A 21 5.07 17.20 -16.90
C GLN A 21 6.19 17.14 -17.93
N GLU A 22 5.89 16.54 -19.06
CA GLU A 22 6.76 16.58 -20.24
C GLU A 22 6.38 17.77 -21.11
N LEU A 23 7.34 18.65 -21.37
CA LEU A 23 7.17 19.81 -22.22
C LEU A 23 7.84 19.58 -23.56
N THR A 24 7.19 19.99 -24.65
CA THR A 24 7.75 19.89 -26.00
C THR A 24 7.97 21.28 -26.60
N ALA A 25 9.16 21.50 -27.11
CA ALA A 25 9.51 22.73 -27.84
C ALA A 25 9.94 22.36 -29.27
N TYR A 26 9.56 23.21 -30.21
CA TYR A 26 10.01 23.14 -31.60
C TYR A 26 10.85 24.38 -31.89
N LEU A 27 12.10 24.19 -32.26
CA LEU A 27 12.99 25.24 -32.74
C LEU A 27 13.04 25.17 -34.29
N GLU A 28 12.41 26.11 -34.96
CA GLU A 28 12.23 26.11 -36.38
C GLU A 28 13.17 27.09 -37.13
N HIS A 29 13.69 28.09 -36.44
CA HIS A 29 14.61 29.06 -37.01
C HIS A 29 15.64 29.55 -35.96
N GLU A 30 16.74 30.08 -36.47
CA GLU A 30 17.83 30.57 -35.63
C GLU A 30 17.42 31.80 -34.81
N GLY A 31 17.80 31.86 -33.55
CA GLY A 31 17.47 32.94 -32.62
C GLY A 31 16.08 32.80 -31.96
N GLN A 32 15.31 31.74 -32.30
CA GLN A 32 14.01 31.48 -31.65
C GLN A 32 14.20 31.17 -30.16
N ILE A 33 13.35 31.80 -29.32
CA ILE A 33 13.30 31.55 -27.88
C ILE A 33 11.91 30.99 -27.55
N VAL A 34 11.89 29.81 -26.90
CA VAL A 34 10.68 29.21 -26.35
C VAL A 34 10.76 29.30 -24.83
N ARG A 35 9.74 29.80 -24.18
CA ARG A 35 9.64 29.93 -22.72
C ARG A 35 8.55 29.03 -22.18
N PHE A 36 8.84 28.36 -21.07
CA PHE A 36 7.86 27.61 -20.30
C PHE A 36 7.85 28.13 -18.87
N GLU A 37 6.66 28.21 -18.30
CA GLU A 37 6.51 28.33 -16.84
C GLU A 37 6.22 26.96 -16.27
N VAL A 38 7.05 26.53 -15.32
CA VAL A 38 6.92 25.26 -14.61
C VAL A 38 6.88 25.54 -13.14
N THR A 39 5.84 25.03 -12.47
CA THR A 39 5.68 25.19 -11.02
C THR A 39 5.87 23.86 -10.33
N ASN A 40 6.75 23.83 -9.34
CA ASN A 40 6.86 22.68 -8.42
C ASN A 40 5.88 22.86 -7.26
N LYS A 41 5.23 21.77 -6.89
CA LYS A 41 4.38 21.74 -5.69
C LYS A 41 5.23 21.48 -4.47
N ALA A 42 5.02 22.24 -3.41
CA ALA A 42 5.63 21.95 -2.12
C ALA A 42 5.30 20.51 -1.69
N LEU A 43 6.29 19.80 -1.17
CA LEU A 43 6.12 18.46 -0.65
C LEU A 43 5.16 18.50 0.54
N ALA A 44 4.00 17.89 0.36
CA ALA A 44 3.11 17.53 1.44
C ALA A 44 3.21 16.01 1.62
N THR A 45 3.76 15.56 2.74
CA THR A 45 3.88 14.16 3.07
C THR A 45 2.72 13.72 3.94
N GLY A 46 2.15 12.56 3.64
CA GLY A 46 1.09 12.00 4.45
C GLY A 46 0.81 10.56 4.05
N VAL A 47 0.80 9.69 5.05
CA VAL A 47 0.30 8.33 4.95
C VAL A 47 -0.64 8.10 6.11
N SER A 48 -1.69 7.32 5.90
CA SER A 48 -2.68 7.04 6.92
C SER A 48 -3.09 5.58 6.89
N ILE A 49 -3.49 5.09 8.04
CA ILE A 49 -4.16 3.80 8.24
C ILE A 49 -4.92 3.85 9.56
N THR A 50 -6.08 3.24 9.59
CA THR A 50 -6.87 3.06 10.81
C THR A 50 -7.27 1.59 10.93
N LYS A 51 -7.04 0.99 12.10
CA LYS A 51 -7.48 -0.36 12.43
C LYS A 51 -8.61 -0.30 13.45
N THR A 52 -9.68 -1.03 13.18
CA THR A 52 -10.78 -1.21 14.12
C THR A 52 -11.02 -2.70 14.39
N GLY A 53 -11.40 -3.01 15.62
CA GLY A 53 -11.68 -4.37 16.08
C GLY A 53 -12.49 -4.34 17.36
N PRO A 54 -12.92 -5.51 17.87
CA PRO A 54 -13.66 -5.59 19.12
C PRO A 54 -12.75 -5.22 20.32
N ALA A 55 -13.36 -4.55 21.30
CA ALA A 55 -12.65 -4.21 22.55
C ALA A 55 -12.59 -5.43 23.51
N GLU A 56 -13.65 -6.26 23.50
CA GLU A 56 -13.76 -7.44 24.36
C GLU A 56 -14.17 -8.65 23.53
N ILE A 57 -13.59 -9.79 23.80
CA ILE A 57 -13.96 -11.03 23.14
C ILE A 57 -13.54 -12.24 23.97
N MET A 58 -14.33 -13.32 23.89
CA MET A 58 -14.05 -14.58 24.56
C MET A 58 -13.30 -15.56 23.66
N ALA A 59 -12.49 -16.40 24.27
CA ALA A 59 -11.80 -17.47 23.53
C ALA A 59 -12.79 -18.31 22.71
N GLY A 60 -12.39 -18.67 21.50
CA GLY A 60 -13.20 -19.42 20.54
C GLY A 60 -14.12 -18.58 19.67
N GLN A 61 -14.30 -17.30 19.97
CA GLN A 61 -15.15 -16.42 19.18
C GLN A 61 -14.41 -15.84 17.96
N PRO A 62 -15.15 -15.54 16.86
CA PRO A 62 -14.58 -14.87 15.71
C PRO A 62 -14.23 -13.42 16.03
N VAL A 63 -13.10 -12.98 15.48
CA VAL A 63 -12.60 -11.59 15.57
C VAL A 63 -12.40 -11.07 14.18
N ARG A 64 -12.93 -9.90 13.87
CA ARG A 64 -12.70 -9.21 12.61
C ARG A 64 -12.01 -7.89 12.86
N TYR A 65 -10.82 -7.71 12.26
CA TYR A 65 -10.16 -6.42 12.17
C TYR A 65 -10.46 -5.81 10.81
N THR A 66 -10.87 -4.55 10.80
CA THR A 66 -11.18 -3.80 9.58
C THR A 66 -10.19 -2.65 9.46
N PHE A 67 -9.65 -2.46 8.26
CA PHE A 67 -8.70 -1.39 7.96
C PHE A 67 -9.34 -0.33 7.09
N SER A 68 -9.16 0.91 7.46
CA SER A 68 -9.68 2.07 6.76
C SER A 68 -8.63 3.18 6.69
N ASN A 69 -8.92 4.21 5.89
CA ASN A 69 -8.02 5.35 5.71
C ASN A 69 -6.61 4.98 5.22
N ILE A 70 -6.48 3.86 4.50
CA ILE A 70 -5.21 3.49 3.87
C ILE A 70 -5.02 4.39 2.67
N ALA A 71 -4.06 5.30 2.75
CA ALA A 71 -3.84 6.28 1.70
C ALA A 71 -2.40 6.81 1.67
N ASN A 72 -1.97 7.17 0.47
CA ASN A 72 -0.92 8.14 0.25
C ASN A 72 -1.56 9.52 0.06
N SER A 73 -1.70 10.27 1.13
CA SER A 73 -2.27 11.62 1.13
C SER A 73 -1.25 12.70 0.76
N SER A 74 -0.02 12.30 0.44
CA SER A 74 0.98 13.22 -0.09
C SER A 74 0.63 13.63 -1.53
N ASN A 75 1.24 14.69 -2.01
CA ASN A 75 1.10 15.16 -3.38
C ASN A 75 2.17 14.61 -4.33
N VAL A 76 2.90 13.58 -3.89
CA VAL A 76 3.97 12.93 -4.66
C VAL A 76 3.81 11.42 -4.65
N ARG A 77 4.36 10.77 -5.68
CA ARG A 77 4.48 9.31 -5.70
C ARG A 77 5.44 8.85 -4.62
N LEU A 78 5.06 7.80 -3.92
CA LEU A 78 5.93 7.05 -3.01
C LEU A 78 6.42 5.79 -3.73
N ASP A 79 7.73 5.54 -3.70
CA ASP A 79 8.34 4.41 -4.41
C ASP A 79 8.32 3.11 -3.63
N SER A 80 8.07 3.18 -2.33
CA SER A 80 8.00 2.02 -1.44
C SER A 80 6.82 2.16 -0.48
N PHE A 81 5.62 1.99 -1.03
CA PHE A 81 4.38 2.05 -0.25
C PHE A 81 3.96 0.65 0.19
N TYR A 82 3.73 0.49 1.47
CA TYR A 82 3.19 -0.73 2.07
C TYR A 82 2.35 -0.38 3.30
N TRP A 83 1.49 -1.30 3.71
CA TRP A 83 0.92 -1.28 5.03
C TRP A 83 1.03 -2.68 5.67
N ARG A 84 1.14 -2.72 6.97
CA ARG A 84 1.29 -3.96 7.72
C ARG A 84 0.47 -3.93 9.00
N ASP A 85 0.11 -5.13 9.45
CA ASP A 85 -0.54 -5.34 10.73
C ASP A 85 0.18 -6.42 11.52
N THR A 86 0.41 -6.15 12.79
CA THR A 86 0.88 -7.13 13.75
C THR A 86 -0.33 -7.85 14.35
N ILE A 87 -0.37 -9.17 14.18
CA ILE A 87 -1.46 -10.00 14.68
C ILE A 87 -1.30 -10.19 16.19
N PRO A 88 -2.28 -9.82 17.02
CA PRO A 88 -2.20 -10.03 18.47
C PRO A 88 -2.05 -11.50 18.84
N ALA A 89 -1.35 -11.75 19.95
CA ALA A 89 -1.10 -13.12 20.43
C ALA A 89 -2.38 -13.85 20.88
N GLU A 90 -3.42 -13.10 21.18
CA GLU A 90 -4.73 -13.58 21.64
C GLU A 90 -5.59 -14.16 20.54
N VAL A 91 -5.19 -13.96 19.27
CA VAL A 91 -5.94 -14.44 18.12
C VAL A 91 -5.08 -15.30 17.19
N ARG A 92 -5.77 -16.08 16.34
CA ARG A 92 -5.18 -16.79 15.20
C ARG A 92 -5.84 -16.29 13.93
N LEU A 93 -5.01 -16.01 12.93
CA LEU A 93 -5.49 -15.59 11.60
C LEU A 93 -6.16 -16.77 10.90
N ASP A 94 -7.32 -16.51 10.27
CA ASP A 94 -8.07 -17.49 9.48
C ASP A 94 -8.03 -17.15 7.99
N LYS A 95 -8.32 -15.89 7.64
CA LYS A 95 -8.34 -15.43 6.25
C LYS A 95 -8.12 -13.92 6.15
N VAL A 96 -7.67 -13.50 4.98
CA VAL A 96 -7.44 -12.11 4.60
C VAL A 96 -8.39 -11.72 3.50
N VAL A 97 -9.14 -10.63 3.70
CA VAL A 97 -9.92 -9.95 2.66
C VAL A 97 -9.14 -8.71 2.24
N THR A 98 -8.81 -8.60 0.96
CA THR A 98 -7.79 -7.65 0.50
C THR A 98 -8.29 -6.22 0.29
N GLY A 99 -9.59 -6.03 0.12
CA GLY A 99 -10.13 -4.74 -0.29
C GLY A 99 -9.76 -4.36 -1.72
N THR A 100 -10.09 -3.15 -2.09
CA THR A 100 -9.74 -2.56 -3.40
C THR A 100 -9.16 -1.17 -3.24
N TYR A 101 -8.45 -0.70 -4.27
CA TYR A 101 -7.72 0.56 -4.28
C TYR A 101 -8.01 1.34 -5.56
N ASN A 102 -7.89 2.65 -5.50
CA ASN A 102 -8.35 3.56 -6.55
C ASN A 102 -7.41 3.73 -7.75
N PHE A 103 -6.24 3.11 -7.72
CA PHE A 103 -5.30 3.15 -8.84
C PHE A 103 -5.07 1.74 -9.41
N PRO A 104 -5.00 1.60 -10.74
CA PRO A 104 -4.72 0.32 -11.37
C PRO A 104 -3.27 -0.11 -11.08
N GLY A 105 -3.09 -1.37 -10.79
CA GLY A 105 -1.78 -1.94 -10.51
C GLY A 105 -1.89 -3.31 -9.87
N THR A 106 -0.73 -3.83 -9.50
CA THR A 106 -0.62 -5.11 -8.79
C THR A 106 0.19 -4.95 -7.52
N TYR A 107 -0.03 -5.84 -6.58
CA TYR A 107 0.67 -5.87 -5.30
C TYR A 107 0.80 -7.31 -4.81
N LYS A 108 1.59 -7.50 -3.77
CA LYS A 108 1.73 -8.78 -3.09
C LYS A 108 1.43 -8.66 -1.60
N ILE A 109 1.08 -9.78 -1.00
CA ILE A 109 0.89 -9.90 0.44
C ILE A 109 1.91 -10.89 0.98
N THR A 110 2.61 -10.49 2.03
CA THR A 110 3.54 -11.34 2.77
C THR A 110 3.04 -11.56 4.19
N TYR A 111 3.53 -12.62 4.81
CA TYR A 111 3.27 -12.93 6.23
C TYR A 111 4.56 -13.39 6.91
N ARG A 112 4.61 -13.21 8.22
CA ARG A 112 5.69 -13.73 9.05
C ARG A 112 5.11 -14.74 10.04
N VAL A 113 5.87 -15.81 10.27
CA VAL A 113 5.56 -16.84 11.27
C VAL A 113 6.51 -16.66 12.43
N ASN A 114 5.97 -16.51 13.64
CA ASN A 114 6.74 -16.34 14.87
C ASN A 114 7.81 -15.23 14.79
N GLY A 115 7.50 -14.13 14.09
CA GLY A 115 8.43 -13.03 13.87
C GLY A 115 9.59 -13.32 12.91
N GLY A 116 9.54 -14.44 12.18
CA GLY A 116 10.57 -14.86 11.25
C GLY A 116 10.59 -14.05 9.94
N GLU A 117 11.29 -14.58 8.94
CA GLU A 117 11.40 -13.95 7.63
C GLU A 117 10.04 -13.88 6.90
N PRO A 118 9.83 -12.86 6.06
CA PRO A 118 8.61 -12.73 5.29
C PRO A 118 8.48 -13.85 4.26
N GLN A 119 7.29 -14.43 4.20
CA GLN A 119 6.89 -15.41 3.20
C GLN A 119 5.76 -14.84 2.36
N THR A 120 5.63 -15.26 1.11
CA THR A 120 4.58 -14.78 0.22
C THR A 120 3.27 -15.53 0.48
N LEU A 121 2.21 -14.79 0.84
CA LEU A 121 0.84 -15.32 0.90
C LEU A 121 0.21 -15.36 -0.49
N ALA A 122 0.30 -14.26 -1.22
CA ALA A 122 -0.17 -14.13 -2.60
C ALA A 122 0.61 -13.04 -3.33
N ASP A 123 0.77 -13.20 -4.63
CA ASP A 123 1.49 -12.27 -5.48
C ASP A 123 0.64 -11.89 -6.70
N ASN A 124 1.04 -10.81 -7.36
CA ASN A 124 0.39 -10.31 -8.58
C ASN A 124 -1.13 -10.09 -8.41
N LEU A 125 -1.53 -9.61 -7.23
CA LEU A 125 -2.92 -9.29 -6.94
C LEU A 125 -3.30 -7.95 -7.60
N SER A 126 -4.47 -7.91 -8.23
CA SER A 126 -4.98 -6.66 -8.83
C SER A 126 -5.55 -5.74 -7.75
N THR A 127 -5.20 -4.46 -7.80
CA THR A 127 -5.76 -3.44 -6.90
C THR A 127 -7.26 -3.22 -7.10
N SER A 128 -7.82 -3.62 -8.24
CA SER A 128 -9.25 -3.49 -8.56
C SER A 128 -10.11 -4.66 -8.09
N LYS A 129 -9.50 -5.74 -7.59
CA LYS A 129 -10.21 -6.95 -7.15
C LYS A 129 -10.12 -7.14 -5.64
N ASN A 130 -11.24 -7.50 -5.04
CA ASN A 130 -11.33 -7.86 -3.64
C ASN A 130 -11.20 -9.38 -3.50
N TYR A 131 -10.06 -9.84 -3.00
CA TYR A 131 -9.78 -11.27 -2.83
C TYR A 131 -10.08 -11.70 -1.39
N THR A 132 -10.46 -12.97 -1.25
CA THR A 132 -10.49 -13.66 0.04
C THR A 132 -9.44 -14.76 0.02
N LEU A 133 -8.43 -14.64 0.86
CA LEU A 133 -7.27 -15.54 0.90
C LEU A 133 -7.28 -16.34 2.19
N ALA A 134 -7.27 -17.67 2.08
CA ALA A 134 -7.11 -18.54 3.24
C ALA A 134 -5.71 -18.34 3.85
N ALA A 135 -5.67 -18.13 5.16
CA ALA A 135 -4.43 -17.84 5.88
C ALA A 135 -4.40 -18.48 7.30
N SER A 136 -5.20 -19.52 7.52
CA SER A 136 -5.15 -20.31 8.74
C SER A 136 -3.87 -21.14 8.82
N ASN A 137 -3.53 -21.60 10.00
CA ASN A 137 -2.40 -22.53 10.17
C ASN A 137 -2.52 -23.74 9.24
N VAL A 138 -3.72 -24.32 9.10
CA VAL A 138 -3.95 -25.46 8.21
C VAL A 138 -3.68 -25.07 6.76
N ALA A 139 -4.21 -23.93 6.30
CA ALA A 139 -4.02 -23.44 4.93
C ALA A 139 -2.54 -23.16 4.60
N LEU A 140 -1.78 -22.70 5.58
CA LEU A 140 -0.36 -22.36 5.42
C LEU A 140 0.60 -23.52 5.79
N GLY A 141 0.07 -24.67 6.21
CA GLY A 141 0.88 -25.81 6.61
C GLY A 141 1.69 -25.59 7.89
N LEU A 142 1.21 -24.75 8.79
CA LEU A 142 1.88 -24.42 10.04
C LEU A 142 1.53 -25.43 11.14
N ALA A 143 2.49 -25.65 12.05
CA ALA A 143 2.27 -26.44 13.26
C ALA A 143 1.43 -25.66 14.28
N SER A 144 0.88 -26.38 15.26
CA SER A 144 0.01 -25.78 16.29
C SER A 144 0.73 -24.78 17.21
N ASN A 145 2.04 -24.88 17.34
CA ASN A 145 2.89 -23.95 18.11
C ASN A 145 3.41 -22.78 17.27
N GLU A 146 3.14 -22.77 15.98
CA GLU A 146 3.45 -21.68 15.09
C GLU A 146 2.23 -20.78 14.92
N ARG A 147 2.47 -19.51 14.65
CA ARG A 147 1.39 -18.57 14.33
C ARG A 147 1.87 -17.48 13.37
N VAL A 148 0.96 -16.98 12.56
CA VAL A 148 1.20 -15.76 11.79
C VAL A 148 1.25 -14.58 12.76
N THR A 149 2.35 -13.84 12.72
CA THR A 149 2.58 -12.68 13.58
C THR A 149 2.43 -11.35 12.87
N GLU A 150 2.54 -11.34 11.54
CA GLU A 150 2.44 -10.13 10.72
C GLU A 150 1.85 -10.45 9.36
N ILE A 151 1.03 -9.54 8.86
CA ILE A 151 0.58 -9.46 7.47
C ILE A 151 1.07 -8.12 6.91
N MET A 152 1.62 -8.12 5.69
CA MET A 152 2.07 -6.93 5.00
C MET A 152 1.53 -6.92 3.56
N PHE A 153 0.94 -5.80 3.16
CA PHE A 153 0.53 -5.51 1.79
C PHE A 153 1.58 -4.61 1.16
N VAL A 154 2.25 -5.10 0.13
CA VAL A 154 3.40 -4.44 -0.50
C VAL A 154 3.01 -3.99 -1.91
N PHE A 155 2.82 -2.69 -2.08
CA PHE A 155 2.39 -2.08 -3.35
C PHE A 155 3.56 -1.62 -4.21
N GLY A 156 4.72 -1.33 -3.62
CA GLY A 156 5.81 -0.67 -4.30
C GLY A 156 5.47 0.79 -4.55
N GLN A 157 5.19 1.16 -5.78
CA GLN A 157 4.84 2.53 -6.13
C GLN A 157 3.37 2.84 -5.82
N ALA A 158 3.13 3.97 -5.16
CA ALA A 158 1.81 4.52 -4.93
C ALA A 158 1.78 6.00 -5.32
N PRO A 159 0.99 6.41 -6.32
CA PRO A 159 0.89 7.81 -6.70
C PRO A 159 0.27 8.64 -5.58
N GLY A 160 0.49 9.96 -5.64
CA GLY A 160 -0.22 10.88 -4.75
C GLY A 160 -1.73 10.75 -4.95
N GLY A 161 -2.46 10.64 -3.84
CA GLY A 161 -3.89 10.35 -3.87
C GLY A 161 -4.27 8.87 -3.99
N PHE A 162 -3.29 7.94 -3.96
CA PHE A 162 -3.58 6.51 -3.79
C PHE A 162 -4.35 6.28 -2.49
N ALA A 163 -5.46 5.58 -2.58
CA ALA A 163 -6.31 5.28 -1.43
C ALA A 163 -7.08 3.98 -1.61
N GLN A 164 -7.41 3.35 -0.49
CA GLN A 164 -8.35 2.25 -0.50
C GLN A 164 -9.75 2.71 -0.93
N VAL A 165 -10.50 1.79 -1.52
CA VAL A 165 -11.93 1.93 -1.84
C VAL A 165 -12.74 1.00 -0.94
N GLU A 166 -12.66 -0.32 -1.16
CA GLU A 166 -13.21 -1.31 -0.23
C GLU A 166 -12.22 -1.61 0.88
N LYS A 167 -12.72 -1.81 2.08
CA LYS A 167 -11.88 -2.00 3.28
C LYS A 167 -11.28 -3.39 3.34
N PRO A 168 -9.95 -3.52 3.50
CA PRO A 168 -9.34 -4.78 3.86
C PRO A 168 -9.81 -5.25 5.24
N MET A 169 -9.86 -6.56 5.43
CA MET A 169 -10.24 -7.18 6.70
C MET A 169 -9.36 -8.39 6.99
N LEU A 170 -9.05 -8.58 8.27
CA LEU A 170 -8.47 -9.80 8.79
C LEU A 170 -9.51 -10.52 9.63
N TYR A 171 -9.82 -11.74 9.26
CA TYR A 171 -10.69 -12.63 10.02
C TYR A 171 -9.83 -13.55 10.86
N CYS A 172 -10.08 -13.55 12.15
CA CYS A 172 -9.32 -14.31 13.13
C CYS A 172 -10.28 -15.05 14.07
N THR A 173 -9.72 -15.95 14.86
CA THR A 173 -10.40 -16.61 15.99
C THR A 173 -9.63 -16.32 17.25
N ALA A 174 -10.31 -15.90 18.31
CA ALA A 174 -9.71 -15.69 19.62
C ALA A 174 -9.28 -17.02 20.25
N VAL A 175 -8.06 -17.08 20.75
CA VAL A 175 -7.53 -18.24 21.49
C VAL A 175 -7.42 -17.96 22.99
N LYS A 176 -7.58 -16.71 23.39
CA LYS A 176 -7.66 -16.23 24.76
C LYS A 176 -8.74 -15.15 24.86
N ASN A 177 -9.21 -14.92 26.08
CA ASN A 177 -10.07 -13.76 26.32
C ASN A 177 -9.28 -12.46 26.10
N ILE A 178 -9.96 -11.48 25.50
CA ILE A 178 -9.47 -10.11 25.31
C ILE A 178 -10.41 -9.22 26.12
N ALA A 179 -9.86 -8.38 26.96
CA ALA A 179 -10.57 -7.40 27.79
C ALA A 179 -9.87 -6.04 27.75
#